data_7132fe413e2737d211788193cb50e827
#
_entry.id   7132fe413e2737d211788193cb50e827
#
_cell.length_a   1.000
_cell.length_b   1.000
_cell.length_c   1.000
_cell.angle_alpha   90.00
_cell.angle_beta   90.00
_cell.angle_gamma   90.00
#
_symmetry.space_group_name_H-M   'P 1'
#
loop_
_entity.id
_entity.type
_entity.pdbx_description
1 polymer ?
#
loop_
_entity_poly.entity_id
_entity_poly.type
_entity_poly.pdbx_seq_one_letter_code
_entity_poly.pdbx_strand_id
1 'polypeptide(L)'
;MERMGHEAKRILIVEDKVIIAMDVEDMVSDCGCVPVGPVSNVADGIALVQQTALDGAVLDINLGEERVWPLAEVLDDQGVKIVLASGYATTEVPARFRDRPMLEKPLSQRALAAALESLGLIEPRS
;
A
#
# COMPACT_ATOMS: atom_id res chain seq x y z
N MET A 1 5.67 -9.72 -23.49
CA MET A 1 6.54 -10.61 -22.75
C MET A 1 5.86 -11.10 -21.49
N GLU A 2 5.89 -12.38 -21.26
CA GLU A 2 5.24 -12.97 -20.12
C GLU A 2 5.99 -12.63 -18.82
N ARG A 3 5.24 -12.28 -17.77
CA ARG A 3 5.86 -12.02 -16.47
C ARG A 3 6.32 -13.33 -15.84
N MET A 4 7.52 -13.29 -15.34
CA MET A 4 8.06 -14.41 -14.59
C MET A 4 7.54 -14.35 -13.15
N GLY A 5 7.35 -15.50 -12.51
CA GLY A 5 6.82 -15.56 -11.16
C GLY A 5 7.70 -14.87 -10.13
N HIS A 6 8.99 -14.70 -10.42
CA HIS A 6 9.94 -14.04 -9.54
C HIS A 6 10.14 -12.56 -9.85
N GLU A 7 9.36 -12.01 -10.78
CA GLU A 7 9.46 -10.59 -11.10
C GLU A 7 8.97 -9.75 -9.93
N ALA A 8 9.69 -8.66 -9.64
CA ALA A 8 9.38 -7.82 -8.49
C ALA A 8 8.00 -7.19 -8.62
N LYS A 9 7.26 -7.18 -7.52
CA LYS A 9 5.92 -6.61 -7.49
C LYS A 9 5.99 -5.10 -7.33
N ARG A 10 5.05 -4.42 -7.97
CA ARG A 10 4.97 -2.96 -7.96
C ARG A 10 3.96 -2.53 -6.91
N ILE A 11 4.44 -1.76 -5.93
CA ILE A 11 3.64 -1.39 -4.75
C ILE A 11 3.46 0.13 -4.70
N LEU A 12 2.23 0.59 -4.82
CA LEU A 12 1.91 2.01 -4.70
C LEU A 12 2.04 2.44 -3.24
N ILE A 13 2.64 3.59 -3.01
CA ILE A 13 2.73 4.18 -1.67
C ILE A 13 1.90 5.45 -1.64
N VAL A 14 0.96 5.52 -0.69
CA VAL A 14 0.07 6.67 -0.52
C VAL A 14 0.25 7.20 0.89
N GLU A 15 0.85 8.38 1.01
CA GLU A 15 1.21 8.99 2.29
C GLU A 15 1.44 10.49 2.08
N ASP A 16 0.79 11.33 2.88
CA ASP A 16 0.92 12.77 2.71
C ASP A 16 2.14 13.39 3.42
N LYS A 17 2.75 12.66 4.35
CA LYS A 17 3.95 13.14 5.04
C LYS A 17 5.19 12.59 4.35
N VAL A 18 6.01 13.49 3.80
CA VAL A 18 7.14 13.13 2.96
C VAL A 18 8.12 12.20 3.67
N ILE A 19 8.45 12.48 4.92
CA ILE A 19 9.43 11.66 5.65
C ILE A 19 8.92 10.25 5.87
N ILE A 20 7.64 10.12 6.21
CA ILE A 20 7.04 8.80 6.40
C ILE A 20 6.98 8.05 5.07
N ALA A 21 6.63 8.75 3.98
CA ALA A 21 6.60 8.15 2.67
C ALA A 21 7.96 7.59 2.27
N MET A 22 9.03 8.32 2.56
CA MET A 22 10.41 7.87 2.26
C MET A 22 10.75 6.61 3.03
N ASP A 23 10.36 6.54 4.30
CA ASP A 23 10.60 5.34 5.10
C ASP A 23 9.86 4.13 4.52
N VAL A 24 8.61 4.32 4.10
CA VAL A 24 7.83 3.24 3.52
C VAL A 24 8.43 2.78 2.18
N GLU A 25 8.91 3.73 1.36
CA GLU A 25 9.61 3.38 0.12
C GLU A 25 10.79 2.48 0.39
N ASP A 26 11.60 2.82 1.40
CA ASP A 26 12.77 2.02 1.75
C ASP A 26 12.37 0.64 2.23
N MET A 27 11.32 0.55 3.04
CA MET A 27 10.84 -0.73 3.53
C MET A 27 10.33 -1.62 2.40
N VAL A 28 9.60 -1.04 1.45
CA VAL A 28 9.09 -1.77 0.29
C VAL A 28 10.25 -2.29 -0.55
N SER A 29 11.25 -1.43 -0.79
CA SER A 29 12.44 -1.83 -1.54
C SER A 29 13.20 -2.96 -0.84
N ASP A 30 13.32 -2.88 0.49
CA ASP A 30 14.00 -3.91 1.27
C ASP A 30 13.27 -5.25 1.22
N CYS A 31 11.98 -5.25 0.95
CA CYS A 31 11.20 -6.47 0.76
C CYS A 31 11.34 -7.06 -0.65
N GLY A 32 12.11 -6.42 -1.52
CA GLY A 32 12.31 -6.88 -2.88
C GLY A 32 11.22 -6.43 -3.85
N CYS A 33 10.42 -5.46 -3.44
CA CYS A 33 9.36 -4.91 -4.29
C CYS A 33 9.80 -3.57 -4.88
N VAL A 34 9.07 -3.10 -5.88
CA VAL A 34 9.33 -1.81 -6.52
C VAL A 34 8.34 -0.78 -5.99
N PRO A 35 8.80 0.24 -5.26
CA PRO A 35 7.89 1.29 -4.80
C PRO A 35 7.47 2.19 -5.96
N VAL A 36 6.19 2.54 -6.00
CA VAL A 36 5.61 3.41 -7.02
C VAL A 36 4.99 4.61 -6.30
N GLY A 37 5.22 5.77 -6.78
CA GLY A 37 4.83 7.02 -6.12
C GLY A 37 6.02 7.57 -5.34
N PRO A 38 5.83 8.16 -4.16
CA PRO A 38 4.55 8.22 -3.43
C PRO A 38 3.59 9.24 -4.01
N VAL A 39 2.31 9.05 -3.75
CA VAL A 39 1.31 10.07 -3.97
C VAL A 39 0.76 10.52 -2.62
N SER A 40 0.33 11.78 -2.54
CA SER A 40 -0.05 12.38 -1.26
C SER A 40 -1.54 12.61 -1.11
N ASN A 41 -2.33 12.33 -2.13
CA ASN A 41 -3.76 12.58 -2.09
C ASN A 41 -4.51 11.61 -2.99
N VAL A 42 -5.83 11.56 -2.82
CA VAL A 42 -6.67 10.62 -3.54
C VAL A 42 -6.67 10.88 -5.05
N ALA A 43 -6.77 12.14 -5.45
CA ALA A 43 -6.86 12.47 -6.88
C ALA A 43 -5.62 12.04 -7.65
N ASP A 44 -4.44 12.33 -7.11
CA ASP A 44 -3.18 11.94 -7.75
C ASP A 44 -3.04 10.41 -7.78
N GLY A 45 -3.50 9.75 -6.72
CA GLY A 45 -3.48 8.30 -6.66
C GLY A 45 -4.34 7.67 -7.75
N ILE A 46 -5.55 8.17 -7.92
CA ILE A 46 -6.47 7.66 -8.94
C ILE A 46 -5.87 7.86 -10.34
N ALA A 47 -5.29 9.04 -10.60
CA ALA A 47 -4.65 9.31 -11.88
C ALA A 47 -3.51 8.35 -12.16
N LEU A 48 -2.69 8.08 -11.14
CA LEU A 48 -1.56 7.17 -11.30
C LEU A 48 -2.03 5.74 -11.57
N VAL A 49 -3.06 5.28 -10.87
CA VAL A 49 -3.59 3.92 -11.03
C VAL A 49 -4.08 3.69 -12.46
N GLN A 50 -4.61 4.71 -13.09
CA GLN A 50 -5.11 4.59 -14.46
C GLN A 50 -3.99 4.45 -15.49
N GLN A 51 -2.77 4.81 -15.13
CA GLN A 51 -1.64 4.81 -16.06
C GLN A 51 -0.57 3.79 -15.73
N THR A 52 -0.66 3.12 -14.59
CA THR A 52 0.43 2.28 -14.10
C THR A 52 -0.13 0.96 -13.58
N ALA A 53 0.46 -0.14 -14.03
CA ALA A 53 0.10 -1.45 -13.50
C ALA A 53 0.66 -1.62 -12.10
N LEU A 54 -0.18 -2.05 -11.17
CA LEU A 54 0.19 -2.22 -9.77
C LEU A 54 -0.20 -3.60 -9.28
N ASP A 55 0.61 -4.15 -8.38
CA ASP A 55 0.31 -5.43 -7.73
C ASP A 55 -0.25 -5.23 -6.33
N GLY A 56 0.23 -4.21 -5.64
CA GLY A 56 -0.22 -3.91 -4.29
C GLY A 56 -0.14 -2.43 -3.99
N ALA A 57 -0.61 -2.06 -2.81
CA ALA A 57 -0.58 -0.67 -2.35
C ALA A 57 -0.50 -0.63 -0.83
N VAL A 58 0.25 0.33 -0.31
CA VAL A 58 0.29 0.67 1.10
C VAL A 58 -0.37 2.03 1.25
N LEU A 59 -1.51 2.08 1.92
CA LEU A 59 -2.37 3.24 1.98
C LEU A 59 -2.45 3.80 3.40
N ASP A 60 -2.01 5.06 3.57
CA ASP A 60 -2.33 5.79 4.78
C ASP A 60 -3.82 6.14 4.73
N ILE A 61 -4.57 5.76 5.74
CA ILE A 61 -6.01 5.99 5.78
C ILE A 61 -6.33 7.49 5.80
N ASN A 62 -5.53 8.26 6.54
CA ASN A 62 -5.78 9.69 6.72
C ASN A 62 -4.78 10.50 5.92
N LEU A 63 -5.26 11.17 4.87
CA LEU A 63 -4.44 12.01 4.00
C LEU A 63 -4.85 13.46 4.23
N GLY A 64 -4.32 14.06 5.33
CA GLY A 64 -4.77 15.35 5.74
C GLY A 64 -6.23 15.28 6.18
N GLU A 65 -7.10 16.04 5.52
CA GLU A 65 -8.52 16.06 5.86
C GLU A 65 -9.34 15.03 5.08
N GLU A 66 -8.74 14.40 4.06
CA GLU A 66 -9.50 13.40 3.30
C GLU A 66 -9.15 12.00 3.77
N ARG A 67 -10.05 11.08 3.47
CA ARG A 67 -9.84 9.66 3.74
C ARG A 67 -9.50 8.95 2.43
N VAL A 68 -8.74 7.90 2.52
CA VAL A 68 -8.19 7.21 1.36
C VAL A 68 -9.22 6.36 0.62
N TRP A 69 -10.42 6.19 1.16
CA TRP A 69 -11.36 5.18 0.68
C TRP A 69 -11.74 5.26 -0.80
N PRO A 70 -11.94 6.44 -1.41
CA PRO A 70 -12.24 6.46 -2.84
C PRO A 70 -11.11 5.86 -3.68
N LEU A 71 -9.86 6.08 -3.28
CA LEU A 71 -8.72 5.48 -3.96
C LEU A 71 -8.66 3.97 -3.68
N ALA A 72 -8.91 3.57 -2.44
CA ALA A 72 -8.91 2.15 -2.07
C ALA A 72 -9.93 1.37 -2.90
N GLU A 73 -11.10 1.97 -3.15
CA GLU A 73 -12.13 1.33 -3.98
C GLU A 73 -11.67 1.12 -5.41
N VAL A 74 -11.02 2.12 -6.00
CA VAL A 74 -10.49 2.01 -7.35
C VAL A 74 -9.44 0.90 -7.43
N LEU A 75 -8.54 0.87 -6.47
CA LEU A 75 -7.49 -0.16 -6.41
C LEU A 75 -8.10 -1.55 -6.26
N ASP A 76 -9.04 -1.69 -5.34
CA ASP A 76 -9.67 -2.98 -5.07
C ASP A 76 -10.44 -3.49 -6.29
N ASP A 77 -11.13 -2.59 -7.00
CA ASP A 77 -11.85 -2.94 -8.23
C ASP A 77 -10.90 -3.46 -9.31
N GLN A 78 -9.64 -3.05 -9.29
CA GLN A 78 -8.63 -3.52 -10.23
C GLN A 78 -7.85 -4.73 -9.74
N GLY A 79 -8.21 -5.27 -8.58
CA GLY A 79 -7.54 -6.45 -8.06
C GLY A 79 -6.21 -6.17 -7.38
N VAL A 80 -5.91 -4.91 -7.06
CA VAL A 80 -4.68 -4.54 -6.37
C VAL A 80 -4.80 -4.93 -4.89
N LYS A 81 -3.78 -5.60 -4.36
CA LYS A 81 -3.77 -6.00 -2.95
C LYS A 81 -3.47 -4.81 -2.06
N ILE A 82 -4.20 -4.68 -0.95
CA ILE A 82 -4.15 -3.48 -0.12
C ILE A 82 -3.65 -3.77 1.28
N VAL A 83 -2.68 -2.97 1.74
CA VAL A 83 -2.25 -2.87 3.13
C VAL A 83 -2.66 -1.48 3.62
N LEU A 84 -3.34 -1.41 4.75
CA LEU A 84 -3.76 -0.14 5.34
C LEU A 84 -2.82 0.25 6.47
N ALA A 85 -2.60 1.56 6.64
CA ALA A 85 -1.77 2.08 7.71
C ALA A 85 -2.51 3.21 8.42
N SER A 86 -2.43 3.25 9.74
CA SER A 86 -3.11 4.28 10.52
C SER A 86 -2.31 4.65 11.76
N GLY A 87 -2.31 5.93 12.08
CA GLY A 87 -1.76 6.41 13.34
C GLY A 87 -2.79 6.48 14.46
N TYR A 88 -4.05 6.16 14.15
CA TYR A 88 -5.14 6.28 15.11
C TYR A 88 -5.81 4.94 15.32
N ALA A 89 -5.83 4.47 16.56
CA ALA A 89 -6.37 3.16 16.91
C ALA A 89 -7.88 3.06 16.65
N THR A 90 -8.58 4.18 16.61
CA THR A 90 -10.04 4.21 16.49
C THR A 90 -10.51 4.59 15.10
N THR A 91 -9.64 4.51 14.09
CA THR A 91 -10.03 4.84 12.72
C THR A 91 -11.10 3.87 12.24
N GLU A 92 -12.20 4.41 11.74
CA GLU A 92 -13.25 3.57 11.16
C GLU A 92 -12.84 3.08 9.79
N VAL A 93 -13.03 1.79 9.57
CA VAL A 93 -12.71 1.14 8.30
C VAL A 93 -14.02 0.66 7.69
N PRO A 94 -14.32 1.03 6.43
CA PRO A 94 -15.52 0.51 5.77
C PRO A 94 -15.52 -1.00 5.73
N ALA A 95 -16.70 -1.60 5.79
CA ALA A 95 -16.86 -3.04 5.84
C ALA A 95 -16.08 -3.76 4.74
N ARG A 96 -16.03 -3.18 3.55
CA ARG A 96 -15.34 -3.72 2.39
C ARG A 96 -13.86 -4.01 2.67
N PHE A 97 -13.23 -3.21 3.55
CA PHE A 97 -11.79 -3.29 3.77
C PHE A 97 -11.39 -3.81 5.15
N ARG A 98 -12.36 -4.27 5.94
CA ARG A 98 -12.07 -4.69 7.32
C ARG A 98 -11.19 -5.92 7.43
N ASP A 99 -11.12 -6.73 6.39
CA ASP A 99 -10.28 -7.93 6.37
C ASP A 99 -8.90 -7.70 5.79
N ARG A 100 -8.58 -6.48 5.39
CA ARG A 100 -7.25 -6.16 4.87
C ARG A 100 -6.26 -5.97 6.02
N PRO A 101 -4.98 -6.30 5.81
CA PRO A 101 -3.97 -6.03 6.83
C PRO A 101 -3.97 -4.57 7.25
N MET A 102 -3.94 -4.33 8.56
CA MET A 102 -3.91 -2.99 9.13
C MET A 102 -2.66 -2.86 9.97
N LEU A 103 -1.81 -1.89 9.64
CA LEU A 103 -0.57 -1.64 10.36
C LEU A 103 -0.65 -0.32 11.11
N GLU A 104 -0.05 -0.30 12.31
CA GLU A 104 0.03 0.93 13.09
C GLU A 104 1.25 1.73 12.67
N LYS A 105 1.12 3.03 12.64
CA LYS A 105 2.25 3.92 12.40
C LYS A 105 2.94 4.24 13.71
N PRO A 106 4.27 4.31 13.74
CA PRO A 106 5.18 4.12 12.61
C PRO A 106 5.28 2.64 12.21
N LEU A 107 5.34 2.40 10.90
CA LEU A 107 5.43 1.04 10.39
C LEU A 107 6.79 0.43 10.71
N SER A 108 6.80 -0.87 10.97
CA SER A 108 8.05 -1.60 11.11
C SER A 108 8.28 -2.46 9.87
N GLN A 109 9.56 -2.71 9.57
CA GLN A 109 9.92 -3.56 8.43
C GLN A 109 9.29 -4.94 8.55
N ARG A 110 9.34 -5.51 9.76
CA ARG A 110 8.77 -6.84 10.01
C ARG A 110 7.27 -6.89 9.77
N ALA A 111 6.54 -5.89 10.27
CA ALA A 111 5.10 -5.87 10.13
C ALA A 111 4.69 -5.69 8.66
N LEU A 112 5.39 -4.82 7.94
CA LEU A 112 5.12 -4.63 6.52
C LEU A 112 5.42 -5.90 5.73
N ALA A 113 6.56 -6.54 5.99
CA ALA A 113 6.92 -7.79 5.30
C ALA A 113 5.86 -8.86 5.56
N ALA A 114 5.39 -9.00 6.81
CA ALA A 114 4.37 -9.98 7.13
C ALA A 114 3.06 -9.71 6.38
N ALA A 115 2.67 -8.44 6.26
CA ALA A 115 1.47 -8.07 5.51
C ALA A 115 1.62 -8.41 4.03
N LEU A 116 2.77 -8.09 3.43
CA LEU A 116 3.01 -8.40 2.02
C LEU A 116 3.03 -9.90 1.76
N GLU A 117 3.61 -10.68 2.69
CA GLU A 117 3.58 -12.15 2.60
C GLU A 117 2.15 -12.68 2.64
N SER A 118 1.34 -12.15 3.57
CA SER A 118 -0.03 -12.62 3.73
C SER A 118 -0.87 -12.37 2.49
N LEU A 119 -0.52 -11.36 1.72
CA LEU A 119 -1.21 -11.02 0.48
C LEU A 119 -0.62 -11.71 -0.74
N GLY A 120 0.42 -12.51 -0.56
CA GLY A 120 1.06 -13.22 -1.68
C GLY A 120 1.92 -12.33 -2.55
N LEU A 121 2.31 -11.15 -2.06
CA LEU A 121 3.11 -10.22 -2.84
C LEU A 121 4.60 -10.50 -2.75
N ILE A 122 5.02 -11.16 -1.69
CA ILE A 122 6.41 -11.61 -1.56
C ILE A 122 6.42 -13.05 -1.02
N GLU A 123 7.56 -13.73 -1.23
CA GLU A 123 7.73 -15.10 -0.74
C GLU A 123 7.87 -15.12 0.76
N PRO A 124 7.33 -16.13 1.44
CA PRO A 124 7.52 -16.25 2.89
C PRO A 124 9.00 -16.43 3.21
N ARG A 125 9.43 -15.79 4.28
CA ARG A 125 10.80 -15.96 4.75
C ARG A 125 10.92 -17.25 5.56
N SER A 126 12.00 -17.93 5.33
CA SER A 126 12.26 -19.16 6.09
C SER A 126 13.16 -18.88 7.27
#